data_04bebe2f6c8638e02375413d981f9739
#
_entry.id   04bebe2f6c8638e02375413d981f9739
#
_cell.length_a   1.000
_cell.length_b   1.000
_cell.length_c   1.000
_cell.angle_alpha   90.00
_cell.angle_beta   90.00
_cell.angle_gamma   90.00
#
_symmetry.space_group_name_H-M   'P 1'
#
loop_
_entity.id
_entity.type
_entity.pdbx_description
1 polymer ?
#
loop_
_entity_poly.entity_id
_entity_poly.type
_entity_poly.pdbx_seq_one_letter_code
_entity_poly.pdbx_strand_id
1 'polypeptide(L)'
;MRVRDLLSVPGLGLRLLTDVTGLDRAIEHVYTTDLLDPGRYLTPGDLVLTGMMWWREPGDAERFVPVLAKAGIAVLGAGEALGPVPPEVIQACGRHGVTLLAVPAETSFAFVTE
;
A
#
# COMPACT_ATOMS: atom_id res chain seq x y z
N MET A 1 11.04 -9.79 -7.31
CA MET A 1 10.40 -8.58 -7.87
C MET A 1 10.59 -7.41 -6.94
N ARG A 2 10.90 -6.25 -7.47
CA ARG A 2 11.02 -5.02 -6.70
C ARG A 2 9.78 -4.15 -6.92
N VAL A 3 9.56 -3.18 -6.04
CA VAL A 3 8.43 -2.26 -6.18
C VAL A 3 8.45 -1.59 -7.57
N ARG A 4 9.64 -1.18 -8.02
CA ARG A 4 9.85 -0.58 -9.35
C ARG A 4 9.30 -1.47 -10.47
N ASP A 5 9.52 -2.78 -10.38
CA ASP A 5 9.07 -3.74 -11.40
C ASP A 5 7.55 -3.80 -11.46
N LEU A 6 6.90 -3.74 -10.30
CA LEU A 6 5.44 -3.76 -10.22
C LEU A 6 4.82 -2.55 -10.93
N LEU A 7 5.42 -1.37 -10.75
CA LEU A 7 4.96 -0.15 -11.42
C LEU A 7 5.11 -0.23 -12.94
N SER A 8 6.02 -1.08 -13.42
CA SER A 8 6.31 -1.20 -14.85
C SER A 8 5.42 -2.21 -15.57
N VAL A 9 4.57 -2.94 -14.85
CA VAL A 9 3.71 -3.97 -15.47
C VAL A 9 2.61 -3.29 -16.30
N PRO A 10 2.55 -3.56 -17.62
CA PRO A 10 1.53 -2.94 -18.47
C PRO A 10 0.11 -3.36 -18.05
N GLY A 11 -0.82 -2.46 -18.14
CA GLY A 11 -2.23 -2.74 -17.92
C GLY A 11 -2.69 -2.68 -16.47
N LEU A 12 -1.80 -2.62 -15.48
CA LEU A 12 -2.21 -2.50 -14.07
C LEU A 12 -2.62 -1.07 -13.71
N GLY A 13 -2.00 -0.07 -14.33
CA GLY A 13 -2.34 1.32 -14.06
C GLY A 13 -1.95 1.82 -12.69
N LEU A 14 -1.00 1.17 -12.02
CA LEU A 14 -0.57 1.57 -10.69
C LEU A 14 0.14 2.91 -10.73
N ARG A 15 -0.11 3.77 -9.73
CA ARG A 15 0.52 5.09 -9.65
C ARG A 15 1.23 5.24 -8.31
N LEU A 16 2.46 5.77 -8.35
CA LEU A 16 3.21 6.10 -7.14
C LEU A 16 2.66 7.38 -6.52
N LEU A 17 2.30 7.32 -5.25
CA LEU A 17 1.76 8.48 -4.51
C LEU A 17 2.74 9.10 -3.52
N THR A 18 3.86 8.42 -3.25
CA THR A 18 4.93 8.92 -2.37
C THR A 18 6.20 9.16 -3.20
N ASP A 19 7.31 9.47 -2.55
CA ASP A 19 8.57 9.68 -3.26
C ASP A 19 9.16 8.37 -3.79
N VAL A 20 10.27 8.47 -4.52
CA VAL A 20 10.89 7.33 -5.20
C VAL A 20 11.83 6.50 -4.30
N THR A 21 11.95 6.85 -3.03
CA THR A 21 12.97 6.27 -2.14
C THR A 21 12.86 4.76 -1.99
N GLY A 22 11.64 4.23 -1.93
CA GLY A 22 11.41 2.80 -1.67
C GLY A 22 11.27 1.93 -2.89
N LEU A 23 11.53 2.44 -4.10
CA LEU A 23 11.23 1.69 -5.35
C LEU A 23 12.10 0.45 -5.53
N ASP A 24 13.26 0.37 -4.90
CA ASP A 24 14.15 -0.78 -5.02
C ASP A 24 13.97 -1.83 -3.95
N ARG A 25 12.98 -1.67 -3.06
CA ARG A 25 12.67 -2.68 -2.06
C ARG A 25 12.16 -3.96 -2.73
N ALA A 26 12.63 -5.11 -2.23
CA ALA A 26 12.16 -6.40 -2.72
C ALA A 26 10.78 -6.72 -2.17
N ILE A 27 9.90 -7.22 -3.03
CA ILE A 27 8.60 -7.76 -2.65
C ILE A 27 8.77 -9.26 -2.51
N GLU A 28 8.53 -9.77 -1.29
CA GLU A 28 8.73 -11.19 -1.00
C GLU A 28 7.43 -11.95 -0.77
N HIS A 29 6.41 -11.24 -0.28
CA HIS A 29 5.10 -11.82 -0.02
C HIS A 29 4.00 -10.83 -0.38
N VAL A 30 2.78 -11.31 -0.48
CA VAL A 30 1.60 -10.46 -0.72
C VAL A 30 0.58 -10.74 0.38
N TYR A 31 0.02 -9.67 0.93
CA TYR A 31 -1.01 -9.78 1.94
C TYR A 31 -2.10 -8.74 1.71
N THR A 32 -3.35 -9.18 1.66
CA THR A 32 -4.51 -8.31 1.48
C THR A 32 -5.24 -8.17 2.80
N THR A 33 -5.50 -6.93 3.22
CA THR A 33 -6.18 -6.67 4.49
C THR A 33 -6.97 -5.37 4.46
N ASP A 34 -8.06 -5.35 5.24
CA ASP A 34 -8.80 -4.13 5.57
C ASP A 34 -8.90 -3.91 7.07
N LEU A 35 -8.04 -4.59 7.84
CA LEU A 35 -7.95 -4.38 9.28
C LEU A 35 -7.23 -3.07 9.57
N LEU A 36 -7.71 -2.33 10.57
CA LEU A 36 -7.05 -1.11 11.01
C LEU A 36 -5.70 -1.40 11.67
N ASP A 37 -5.56 -2.54 12.33
CA ASP A 37 -4.32 -2.98 12.98
C ASP A 37 -3.97 -4.39 12.54
N PRO A 38 -3.32 -4.54 11.36
CA PRO A 38 -2.96 -5.86 10.84
C PRO A 38 -1.60 -6.36 11.32
N GLY A 39 -0.95 -5.69 12.27
CA GLY A 39 0.46 -5.90 12.61
C GLY A 39 0.86 -7.35 12.84
N ARG A 40 0.01 -8.15 13.51
CA ARG A 40 0.33 -9.54 13.82
C ARG A 40 0.39 -10.46 12.58
N TYR A 41 -0.14 -9.99 11.45
CA TYR A 41 -0.20 -10.76 10.20
C TYR A 41 0.83 -10.31 9.18
N LEU A 42 1.54 -9.22 9.43
CA LEU A 42 2.48 -8.64 8.47
C LEU A 42 3.87 -9.21 8.66
N THR A 43 4.59 -9.32 7.54
CA THR A 43 6.00 -9.72 7.55
C THR A 43 6.83 -8.74 6.73
N PRO A 44 8.16 -8.62 7.02
CA PRO A 44 9.03 -7.78 6.20
C PRO A 44 8.98 -8.20 4.74
N GLY A 45 8.98 -7.22 3.84
CA GLY A 45 8.92 -7.49 2.40
C GLY A 45 7.51 -7.68 1.84
N ASP A 46 6.47 -7.49 2.65
CA ASP A 46 5.10 -7.64 2.17
C ASP A 46 4.72 -6.52 1.18
N LEU A 47 4.06 -6.92 0.11
CA LEU A 47 3.17 -6.03 -0.65
C LEU A 47 1.81 -6.13 0.04
N VAL A 48 1.40 -5.06 0.71
CA VAL A 48 0.11 -5.02 1.40
C VAL A 48 -0.91 -4.36 0.49
N LEU A 49 -1.97 -5.08 0.16
CA LEU A 49 -3.08 -4.56 -0.63
C LEU A 49 -4.28 -4.30 0.29
N THR A 50 -4.90 -3.14 0.14
CA THR A 50 -6.07 -2.79 0.94
C THR A 50 -7.13 -2.10 0.10
N GLY A 51 -8.40 -2.41 0.40
CA GLY A 51 -9.55 -1.72 -0.18
C GLY A 51 -9.90 -0.42 0.51
N MET A 52 -9.14 -0.02 1.52
CA MET A 52 -9.33 1.23 2.27
C MET A 52 -10.56 1.24 3.18
N MET A 53 -11.12 0.08 3.48
CA MET A 53 -12.29 0.01 4.36
C MET A 53 -11.95 0.30 5.83
N TRP A 54 -10.67 0.22 6.21
CA TRP A 54 -10.21 0.56 7.56
C TRP A 54 -10.24 2.05 7.82
N TRP A 55 -10.17 2.88 6.76
CA TRP A 55 -10.15 4.33 6.91
C TRP A 55 -11.58 4.85 6.98
N ARG A 56 -11.99 5.34 8.14
CA ARG A 56 -13.36 5.79 8.41
C ARG A 56 -13.45 7.20 8.94
N GLU A 57 -12.40 7.65 9.63
CA GLU A 57 -12.39 8.97 10.26
C GLU A 57 -10.98 9.53 10.29
N PRO A 58 -10.85 10.86 10.48
CA PRO A 58 -9.55 11.48 10.66
C PRO A 58 -8.79 10.83 11.82
N GLY A 59 -7.49 10.60 11.63
CA GLY A 59 -6.64 9.94 12.61
C GLY A 59 -6.42 8.46 12.35
N ASP A 60 -7.26 7.80 11.57
CA ASP A 60 -7.08 6.38 11.29
C ASP A 60 -5.78 6.10 10.54
N ALA A 61 -5.34 7.01 9.67
CA ALA A 61 -4.08 6.85 8.95
C ALA A 61 -2.89 6.74 9.90
N GLU A 62 -2.89 7.50 11.00
CA GLU A 62 -1.82 7.45 12.00
C GLU A 62 -1.92 6.23 12.92
N ARG A 63 -2.99 5.45 12.82
CA ARG A 63 -3.09 4.14 13.48
C ARG A 63 -2.60 3.03 12.56
N PHE A 64 -2.97 3.09 11.29
CA PHE A 64 -2.67 2.06 10.30
C PHE A 64 -1.23 2.11 9.81
N VAL A 65 -0.79 3.28 9.34
CA VAL A 65 0.51 3.43 8.65
C VAL A 65 1.71 3.11 9.55
N PRO A 66 1.77 3.58 10.82
CA PRO A 66 2.91 3.23 11.68
C PRO A 66 3.07 1.72 11.91
N VAL A 67 1.97 0.98 11.95
CA VAL A 67 2.00 -0.48 12.09
C VAL A 67 2.70 -1.12 10.88
N LEU A 68 2.39 -0.63 9.67
CA LEU A 68 3.02 -1.10 8.45
C LEU A 68 4.51 -0.76 8.42
N ALA A 69 4.85 0.46 8.81
CA ALA A 69 6.25 0.90 8.86
C ALA A 69 7.06 0.02 9.81
N LYS A 70 6.52 -0.27 10.99
CA LYS A 70 7.18 -1.10 12.00
C LYS A 70 7.38 -2.53 11.50
N ALA A 71 6.45 -3.05 10.73
CA ALA A 71 6.54 -4.40 10.17
C ALA A 71 7.57 -4.51 9.05
N GLY A 72 8.03 -3.39 8.49
CA GLY A 72 9.02 -3.39 7.42
C GLY A 72 8.46 -3.83 6.07
N ILE A 73 7.20 -3.49 5.78
CA ILE A 73 6.60 -3.87 4.50
C ILE A 73 7.36 -3.23 3.33
N ALA A 74 7.25 -3.86 2.16
CA ALA A 74 7.90 -3.34 0.95
C ALA A 74 7.10 -2.15 0.37
N VAL A 75 5.78 -2.29 0.30
CA VAL A 75 4.92 -1.28 -0.33
C VAL A 75 3.46 -1.50 0.07
N LEU A 76 2.71 -0.40 0.15
CA LEU A 76 1.26 -0.41 0.36
C LEU A 76 0.56 -0.07 -0.95
N GLY A 77 -0.33 -0.94 -1.41
CA GLY A 77 -1.20 -0.69 -2.55
C GLY A 77 -2.61 -0.41 -2.07
N ALA A 78 -3.08 0.82 -2.27
CA ALA A 78 -4.40 1.25 -1.83
C ALA A 78 -5.36 1.29 -3.03
N GLY A 79 -6.43 0.49 -2.95
CA GLY A 79 -7.46 0.45 -3.98
C GLY A 79 -8.30 1.72 -4.00
N GLU A 80 -8.72 2.12 -5.20
CA GLU A 80 -9.52 3.33 -5.41
C GLU A 80 -11.00 3.04 -5.65
N ALA A 81 -11.47 1.83 -5.35
CA ALA A 81 -12.89 1.48 -5.54
C ALA A 81 -13.84 2.34 -4.71
N LEU A 82 -13.39 2.82 -3.54
CA LEU A 82 -14.17 3.70 -2.67
C LEU A 82 -13.88 5.18 -2.92
N GLY A 83 -13.02 5.49 -3.89
CA GLY A 83 -12.62 6.85 -4.21
C GLY A 83 -11.11 7.04 -4.16
N PRO A 84 -10.62 8.26 -4.45
CA PRO A 84 -9.20 8.56 -4.38
C PRO A 84 -8.63 8.31 -2.99
N VAL A 85 -7.35 7.94 -2.92
CA VAL A 85 -6.67 7.75 -1.63
C VAL A 85 -6.67 9.10 -0.90
N PRO A 86 -7.15 9.14 0.36
CA PRO A 86 -7.21 10.39 1.10
C PRO A 86 -5.84 11.04 1.28
N PRO A 87 -5.73 12.38 1.19
CA PRO A 87 -4.46 13.07 1.42
C PRO A 87 -3.82 12.74 2.76
N GLU A 88 -4.62 12.52 3.80
CA GLU A 88 -4.13 12.15 5.13
C GLU A 88 -3.32 10.86 5.09
N VAL A 89 -3.77 9.87 4.29
CA VAL A 89 -3.09 8.59 4.13
C VAL A 89 -1.77 8.78 3.40
N ILE A 90 -1.77 9.58 2.33
CA ILE A 90 -0.55 9.88 1.57
C ILE A 90 0.48 10.57 2.45
N GLN A 91 0.05 11.54 3.25
CA GLN A 91 0.93 12.29 4.15
C GLN A 91 1.50 11.38 5.24
N ALA A 92 0.69 10.51 5.83
CA ALA A 92 1.14 9.57 6.85
C ALA A 92 2.20 8.60 6.27
N CYS A 93 1.96 8.08 5.06
CA CYS A 93 2.95 7.23 4.39
C CYS A 93 4.26 7.97 4.17
N GLY A 94 4.20 9.21 3.74
CA GLY A 94 5.40 10.05 3.57
C GLY A 94 6.17 10.25 4.88
N ARG A 95 5.45 10.52 5.98
CA ARG A 95 6.08 10.74 7.28
C ARG A 95 6.75 9.48 7.82
N HIS A 96 6.13 8.32 7.61
CA HIS A 96 6.59 7.05 8.18
C HIS A 96 7.45 6.23 7.23
N GLY A 97 7.75 6.75 6.04
CA GLY A 97 8.61 6.07 5.08
C GLY A 97 7.98 4.84 4.42
N VAL A 98 6.65 4.81 4.32
CA VAL A 98 5.92 3.74 3.64
C VAL A 98 5.67 4.14 2.19
N THR A 99 6.18 3.34 1.26
CA THR A 99 5.91 3.56 -0.17
C THR A 99 4.45 3.22 -0.46
N LEU A 100 3.73 4.14 -1.12
CA LEU A 100 2.30 4.00 -1.37
C LEU A 100 2.00 4.06 -2.86
N LEU A 101 1.26 3.07 -3.35
CA LEU A 101 0.76 3.02 -4.71
C LEU A 101 -0.76 3.12 -4.70
N ALA A 102 -1.32 3.83 -5.68
CA ALA A 102 -2.75 3.79 -5.94
C ALA A 102 -3.04 2.66 -6.92
N VAL A 103 -4.03 1.83 -6.61
CA VAL A 103 -4.51 0.76 -7.47
C VAL A 103 -5.86 1.22 -8.05
N PRO A 104 -5.96 1.43 -9.38
CA PRO A 104 -7.20 1.90 -9.98
C PRO A 104 -8.39 1.00 -9.66
N ALA A 105 -9.58 1.58 -9.58
CA ALA A 105 -10.80 0.84 -9.24
C ALA A 105 -11.05 -0.33 -10.19
N GLU A 106 -10.68 -0.19 -11.46
CA GLU A 106 -10.87 -1.22 -12.47
C GLU A 106 -9.82 -2.33 -12.43
N THR A 107 -8.76 -2.17 -11.64
CA THR A 107 -7.70 -3.17 -11.52
C THR A 107 -8.00 -4.11 -10.37
N SER A 108 -8.17 -5.40 -10.67
CA SER A 108 -8.37 -6.41 -9.64
C SER A 108 -7.06 -6.66 -8.88
N PHE A 109 -7.16 -6.83 -7.56
CA PHE A 109 -6.00 -7.22 -6.76
C PHE A 109 -5.42 -8.56 -7.22
N ALA A 110 -6.26 -9.46 -7.76
CA ALA A 110 -5.78 -10.72 -8.30
C ALA A 110 -4.79 -10.52 -9.45
N PHE A 111 -4.98 -9.49 -10.27
CA PHE A 111 -4.06 -9.17 -11.35
C PHE A 111 -2.72 -8.64 -10.82
N VAL A 112 -2.76 -7.92 -9.71
CA VAL A 112 -1.54 -7.38 -9.08
C VAL A 112 -0.69 -8.50 -8.50
N THR A 113 -1.33 -9.56 -8.01
CA THR A 113 -0.65 -10.67 -7.34
C THR A 113 -0.16 -11.78 -8.27
N GLU A 114 -0.54 -11.72 -9.53
CA GLU A 114 -0.05 -12.69 -10.53
C GLU A 114 1.38 -12.37 -11.03
#